data_3a89135b1f083d38bac7df3b95b6488a
#
_entry.id   3a89135b1f083d38bac7df3b95b6488a
#
_cell.length_a   1.000
_cell.length_b   1.000
_cell.length_c   1.000
_cell.angle_alpha   90.00
_cell.angle_beta   90.00
_cell.angle_gamma   90.00
#
_symmetry.space_group_name_H-M   'P 1'
#
loop_
_entity.id
_entity.type
_entity.pdbx_description
1 polymer ?
#
loop_
_entity_poly.entity_id
_entity_poly.type
_entity_poly.pdbx_seq_one_letter_code
_entity_poly.pdbx_strand_id
1 'polypeptide(L)'
;MKYDKNQIFVMKAAPNNWVDYADELRNSMEYLWERESWGVKIEYDKIDGYNEKSLISRTWLLLAGFAIENLIKGLIIAQYPSYISNGKLSRELRTHKILNLAMSIEGISLSSEEQNLLKIFEKCIPSWGRYPIPIDIEEISAEVNATTKIKVTFETLFDKFNIQIEEILKQGWKGPHGCTLVSDLKSGLDTQVLNEIIKHKTSRKPD
;
A
#
# COMPACT_ATOMS: atom_id res chain seq x y z
N MET A 1 -32.20 8.53 5.97
CA MET A 1 -31.62 9.27 4.82
C MET A 1 -30.97 8.25 3.90
N LYS A 2 -31.34 8.19 2.62
CA LYS A 2 -30.80 7.19 1.69
C LYS A 2 -29.73 7.89 0.84
N TYR A 3 -28.47 7.52 1.02
CA TYR A 3 -27.38 8.05 0.20
C TYR A 3 -27.58 7.65 -1.27
N ASP A 4 -27.29 8.57 -2.19
CA ASP A 4 -27.24 8.22 -3.60
C ASP A 4 -25.98 7.42 -3.96
N LYS A 5 -25.96 6.83 -5.16
CA LYS A 5 -24.83 5.99 -5.60
C LYS A 5 -23.52 6.76 -5.69
N ASN A 6 -23.54 8.04 -6.01
CA ASN A 6 -22.33 8.87 -6.09
C ASN A 6 -21.78 9.15 -4.70
N GLN A 7 -22.65 9.47 -3.73
CA GLN A 7 -22.23 9.64 -2.33
C GLN A 7 -21.61 8.34 -1.78
N ILE A 8 -22.24 7.19 -2.03
CA ILE A 8 -21.68 5.89 -1.62
C ILE A 8 -20.31 5.66 -2.25
N PHE A 9 -20.15 5.98 -3.54
CA PHE A 9 -18.87 5.83 -4.23
C PHE A 9 -17.80 6.75 -3.63
N VAL A 10 -18.12 8.03 -3.38
CA VAL A 10 -17.21 8.99 -2.76
C VAL A 10 -16.77 8.53 -1.37
N MET A 11 -17.71 8.05 -0.54
CA MET A 11 -17.38 7.55 0.79
C MET A 11 -16.49 6.32 0.75
N LYS A 12 -16.68 5.42 -0.23
CA LYS A 12 -15.79 4.26 -0.42
C LYS A 12 -14.42 4.64 -1.00
N ALA A 13 -14.32 5.72 -1.74
CA ALA A 13 -13.08 6.23 -2.30
C ALA A 13 -12.39 7.26 -1.38
N ALA A 14 -12.94 7.53 -0.20
CA ALA A 14 -12.38 8.48 0.76
C ALA A 14 -11.01 8.04 1.26
N PRO A 15 -10.11 8.98 1.59
CA PRO A 15 -8.69 8.70 1.88
C PRO A 15 -8.46 7.65 2.98
N ASN A 16 -9.31 7.61 4.02
CA ASN A 16 -9.20 6.62 5.10
C ASN A 16 -9.26 5.18 4.59
N ASN A 17 -10.12 4.88 3.61
CA ASN A 17 -10.22 3.51 3.09
C ASN A 17 -8.96 3.06 2.32
N TRP A 18 -8.20 4.01 1.77
CA TRP A 18 -6.90 3.71 1.15
C TRP A 18 -5.85 3.43 2.22
N VAL A 19 -5.88 4.16 3.34
CA VAL A 19 -5.02 3.91 4.51
C VAL A 19 -5.34 2.56 5.11
N ASP A 20 -6.62 2.27 5.39
CA ASP A 20 -7.05 1.00 5.97
C ASP A 20 -6.57 -0.19 5.13
N TYR A 21 -6.70 -0.09 3.80
CA TYR A 21 -6.23 -1.15 2.91
C TYR A 21 -4.70 -1.24 2.83
N ALA A 22 -3.99 -0.10 2.88
CA ALA A 22 -2.54 -0.10 2.95
C ALA A 22 -2.02 -0.74 4.25
N ASP A 23 -2.69 -0.50 5.38
CA ASP A 23 -2.38 -1.11 6.68
C ASP A 23 -2.65 -2.63 6.66
N GLU A 24 -3.74 -3.08 6.06
CA GLU A 24 -3.99 -4.53 5.88
C GLU A 24 -2.86 -5.22 5.10
N LEU A 25 -2.39 -4.58 4.02
CA LEU A 25 -1.27 -5.08 3.22
C LEU A 25 0.04 -5.07 4.01
N ARG A 26 0.33 -3.97 4.73
CA ARG A 26 1.50 -3.84 5.61
C ARG A 26 1.51 -4.92 6.68
N ASN A 27 0.41 -5.13 7.39
CA ASN A 27 0.30 -6.17 8.40
C ASN A 27 0.53 -7.58 7.82
N SER A 28 0.02 -7.83 6.62
CA SER A 28 0.22 -9.11 5.92
C SER A 28 1.69 -9.35 5.56
N MET A 29 2.37 -8.32 5.05
CA MET A 29 3.79 -8.43 4.70
C MET A 29 4.70 -8.51 5.92
N GLU A 30 4.36 -7.84 7.05
CA GLU A 30 5.07 -7.99 8.31
C GLU A 30 4.98 -9.42 8.84
N TYR A 31 3.80 -10.00 8.81
CA TYR A 31 3.61 -11.39 9.21
C TYR A 31 4.46 -12.36 8.37
N LEU A 32 4.61 -12.09 7.05
CA LEU A 32 5.52 -12.86 6.20
C LEU A 32 6.98 -12.65 6.63
N TRP A 33 7.35 -11.42 6.95
CA TRP A 33 8.72 -11.09 7.37
C TRP A 33 9.10 -11.75 8.68
N GLU A 34 8.23 -11.77 9.67
CA GLU A 34 8.48 -12.31 11.01
C GLU A 34 8.49 -13.84 11.04
N ARG A 35 7.66 -14.48 10.23
CA ARG A 35 7.56 -15.96 10.19
C ARG A 35 8.72 -16.67 9.51
N GLU A 36 9.74 -15.96 9.28
CA GLU A 36 10.85 -16.39 8.58
C GLU A 36 11.60 -17.59 9.12
N SER A 37 11.39 -18.64 8.49
CA SER A 37 12.49 -19.44 8.04
C SER A 37 12.81 -18.95 6.63
N TRP A 38 13.77 -18.06 6.46
CA TRP A 38 14.24 -17.60 5.16
C TRP A 38 14.64 -18.83 4.35
N GLY A 39 13.63 -19.47 3.78
CA GLY A 39 13.86 -20.52 2.84
C GLY A 39 14.53 -19.88 1.64
N VAL A 40 15.78 -20.23 1.43
CA VAL A 40 16.51 -19.86 0.23
C VAL A 40 16.40 -21.03 -0.73
N LYS A 41 15.84 -20.79 -1.90
CA LYS A 41 15.88 -21.76 -2.98
C LYS A 41 17.15 -21.51 -3.80
N ILE A 42 18.00 -22.51 -3.87
CA ILE A 42 19.17 -22.47 -4.75
C ILE A 42 18.75 -23.05 -6.10
N GLU A 43 18.76 -22.22 -7.12
CA GLU A 43 18.53 -22.64 -8.50
C GLU A 43 19.85 -22.60 -9.26
N TYR A 44 20.15 -23.69 -10.01
CA TYR A 44 21.23 -23.69 -10.98
C TYR A 44 20.66 -23.50 -12.36
N ASP A 45 21.11 -22.44 -13.01
CA ASP A 45 20.73 -22.14 -14.37
C ASP A 45 22.01 -22.06 -15.23
N LYS A 46 21.93 -22.55 -16.47
CA LYS A 46 23.06 -22.58 -17.37
C LYS A 46 23.51 -21.19 -17.85
N ILE A 47 22.65 -20.19 -17.70
CA ILE A 47 22.90 -18.81 -18.13
C ILE A 47 23.50 -18.02 -16.98
N ASP A 48 22.84 -18.06 -15.80
CA ASP A 48 23.19 -17.22 -14.65
C ASP A 48 23.96 -17.94 -13.54
N GLY A 49 24.17 -19.26 -13.69
CA GLY A 49 24.86 -20.08 -12.69
C GLY A 49 24.02 -20.35 -11.45
N TYR A 50 24.65 -20.28 -10.27
CA TYR A 50 23.93 -20.42 -9.00
C TYR A 50 23.22 -19.13 -8.63
N ASN A 51 21.91 -19.23 -8.42
CA ASN A 51 21.09 -18.10 -7.97
C ASN A 51 20.36 -18.46 -6.67
N GLU A 52 20.52 -17.61 -5.67
CA GLU A 52 19.79 -17.72 -4.40
C GLU A 52 18.54 -16.86 -4.44
N LYS A 53 17.38 -17.49 -4.37
CA LYS A 53 16.08 -16.78 -4.31
C LYS A 53 15.46 -16.94 -2.94
N SER A 54 15.16 -15.82 -2.29
CA SER A 54 14.30 -15.83 -1.11
C SER A 54 12.88 -16.26 -1.49
N LEU A 55 12.31 -17.20 -0.73
CA LEU A 55 10.95 -17.71 -0.98
C LEU A 55 9.85 -16.65 -0.76
N ILE A 56 10.13 -15.61 0.02
CA ILE A 56 9.12 -14.58 0.37
C ILE A 56 9.33 -13.24 -0.32
N SER A 57 10.53 -12.95 -0.82
CA SER A 57 10.88 -11.61 -1.32
C SER A 57 9.91 -11.07 -2.36
N ARG A 58 9.53 -11.89 -3.33
CA ARG A 58 8.61 -11.49 -4.40
C ARG A 58 7.25 -11.09 -3.82
N THR A 59 6.67 -11.93 -2.95
CA THR A 59 5.37 -11.67 -2.33
C THR A 59 5.44 -10.47 -1.40
N TRP A 60 6.50 -10.36 -0.60
CA TRP A 60 6.72 -9.22 0.28
C TRP A 60 6.78 -7.91 -0.50
N LEU A 61 7.61 -7.84 -1.55
CA LEU A 61 7.75 -6.65 -2.40
C LEU A 61 6.46 -6.29 -3.13
N LEU A 62 5.66 -7.27 -3.54
CA LEU A 62 4.37 -7.03 -4.17
C LEU A 62 3.38 -6.40 -3.20
N LEU A 63 3.26 -6.93 -1.98
CA LEU A 63 2.38 -6.38 -0.95
C LEU A 63 2.85 -4.99 -0.51
N ALA A 64 4.16 -4.80 -0.31
CA ALA A 64 4.76 -3.51 0.01
C ALA A 64 4.49 -2.47 -1.08
N GLY A 65 4.65 -2.87 -2.35
CA GLY A 65 4.35 -2.01 -3.49
C GLY A 65 2.89 -1.59 -3.55
N PHE A 66 1.96 -2.52 -3.33
CA PHE A 66 0.53 -2.19 -3.27
C PHE A 66 0.18 -1.31 -2.06
N ALA A 67 0.80 -1.53 -0.89
CA ALA A 67 0.58 -0.68 0.27
C ALA A 67 0.97 0.78 -0.02
N ILE A 68 2.17 1.00 -0.56
CA ILE A 68 2.64 2.34 -0.95
C ILE A 68 1.80 2.95 -2.07
N GLU A 69 1.42 2.15 -3.08
CA GLU A 69 0.54 2.63 -4.16
C GLU A 69 -0.80 3.13 -3.63
N ASN A 70 -1.40 2.43 -2.66
CA ASN A 70 -2.64 2.84 -2.03
C ASN A 70 -2.46 4.14 -1.24
N LEU A 71 -1.40 4.28 -0.43
CA LEU A 71 -1.13 5.52 0.30
C LEU A 71 -0.92 6.71 -0.63
N ILE A 72 -0.14 6.55 -1.71
CA ILE A 72 0.07 7.61 -2.70
C ILE A 72 -1.26 8.06 -3.31
N LYS A 73 -2.09 7.12 -3.76
CA LYS A 73 -3.40 7.42 -4.34
C LYS A 73 -4.35 8.02 -3.32
N GLY A 74 -4.35 7.51 -2.09
CA GLY A 74 -5.10 8.05 -0.97
C GLY A 74 -4.73 9.50 -0.66
N LEU A 75 -3.43 9.81 -0.64
CA LEU A 75 -2.94 11.17 -0.39
C LEU A 75 -3.30 12.13 -1.53
N ILE A 76 -3.19 11.70 -2.79
CA ILE A 76 -3.65 12.51 -3.93
C ILE A 76 -5.15 12.82 -3.80
N ILE A 77 -5.96 11.84 -3.45
CA ILE A 77 -7.41 12.04 -3.24
C ILE A 77 -7.67 12.94 -2.03
N ALA A 78 -6.84 12.85 -0.98
CA ALA A 78 -6.94 13.74 0.18
C ALA A 78 -6.68 15.20 -0.18
N GLN A 79 -5.63 15.47 -0.96
CA GLN A 79 -5.27 16.81 -1.42
C GLN A 79 -6.21 17.32 -2.52
N TYR A 80 -6.64 16.45 -3.42
CA TYR A 80 -7.43 16.79 -4.60
C TYR A 80 -8.68 15.92 -4.73
N PRO A 81 -9.74 16.18 -3.95
CA PRO A 81 -10.97 15.39 -3.98
C PRO A 81 -11.65 15.31 -5.35
N SER A 82 -11.34 16.23 -6.26
CA SER A 82 -11.83 16.25 -7.65
C SER A 82 -11.39 15.05 -8.49
N TYR A 83 -10.37 14.29 -8.03
CA TYR A 83 -10.00 13.02 -8.64
C TYR A 83 -11.08 11.93 -8.48
N ILE A 84 -12.12 12.21 -7.67
CA ILE A 84 -13.35 11.43 -7.60
C ILE A 84 -14.46 12.23 -8.29
N SER A 85 -14.93 11.79 -9.44
CA SER A 85 -16.04 12.45 -10.14
C SER A 85 -16.94 11.45 -10.85
N ASN A 86 -18.24 11.75 -10.89
CA ASN A 86 -19.25 10.97 -11.64
C ASN A 86 -19.16 9.44 -11.39
N GLY A 87 -18.97 9.03 -10.13
CA GLY A 87 -18.86 7.62 -9.74
C GLY A 87 -17.62 6.90 -10.28
N LYS A 88 -16.56 7.64 -10.60
CA LYS A 88 -15.29 7.10 -11.12
C LYS A 88 -14.09 7.79 -10.47
N LEU A 89 -12.99 7.04 -10.35
CA LEU A 89 -11.68 7.63 -10.09
C LEU A 89 -11.12 8.20 -11.39
N SER A 90 -10.38 9.29 -11.27
CA SER A 90 -9.68 9.90 -12.40
C SER A 90 -8.78 8.89 -13.13
N ARG A 91 -8.58 9.10 -14.43
CA ARG A 91 -7.75 8.21 -15.26
C ARG A 91 -6.29 8.23 -14.81
N GLU A 92 -5.82 9.36 -14.31
CA GLU A 92 -4.45 9.55 -13.82
C GLU A 92 -4.12 8.62 -12.65
N LEU A 93 -5.11 8.25 -11.82
CA LEU A 93 -4.92 7.29 -10.73
C LEU A 93 -4.90 5.82 -11.19
N ARG A 94 -5.26 5.53 -12.46
CA ARG A 94 -5.33 4.16 -12.99
C ARG A 94 -3.99 3.71 -13.57
N THR A 95 -2.91 3.94 -12.85
CA THR A 95 -1.55 3.62 -13.27
C THR A 95 -0.78 3.00 -12.11
N HIS A 96 0.26 2.26 -12.44
CA HIS A 96 1.27 1.75 -11.50
C HIS A 96 2.57 2.58 -11.56
N LYS A 97 2.58 3.73 -12.26
CA LYS A 97 3.73 4.66 -12.28
C LYS A 97 3.74 5.50 -11.01
N ILE A 98 3.98 4.83 -9.89
CA ILE A 98 3.82 5.40 -8.55
C ILE A 98 4.86 6.46 -8.20
N LEU A 99 6.06 6.41 -8.79
CA LEU A 99 7.06 7.47 -8.63
C LEU A 99 6.55 8.80 -9.17
N ASN A 100 5.98 8.79 -10.39
CA ASN A 100 5.42 10.00 -10.98
C ASN A 100 4.25 10.54 -10.16
N LEU A 101 3.37 9.66 -9.67
CA LEU A 101 2.29 10.04 -8.78
C LEU A 101 2.83 10.65 -7.48
N ALA A 102 3.81 10.01 -6.84
CA ALA A 102 4.42 10.52 -5.61
C ALA A 102 5.08 11.89 -5.80
N MET A 103 5.74 12.11 -6.93
CA MET A 103 6.36 13.39 -7.27
C MET A 103 5.36 14.51 -7.58
N SER A 104 4.09 14.18 -7.86
CA SER A 104 3.02 15.18 -8.07
C SER A 104 2.35 15.62 -6.77
N ILE A 105 2.65 15.01 -5.65
CA ILE A 105 2.07 15.32 -4.35
C ILE A 105 2.72 16.57 -3.76
N GLU A 106 1.92 17.56 -3.39
CA GLU A 106 2.42 18.75 -2.71
C GLU A 106 2.96 18.42 -1.32
N GLY A 107 4.11 19.04 -0.97
CA GLY A 107 4.73 18.86 0.34
C GLY A 107 5.52 17.57 0.51
N ILE A 108 5.58 16.69 -0.50
CA ILE A 108 6.40 15.48 -0.46
C ILE A 108 7.80 15.75 -1.05
N SER A 109 8.82 15.39 -0.27
CA SER A 109 10.21 15.30 -0.74
C SER A 109 10.70 13.87 -0.60
N LEU A 110 11.24 13.30 -1.67
CA LEU A 110 11.72 11.93 -1.74
C LEU A 110 13.25 11.89 -1.83
N SER A 111 13.88 11.12 -0.96
CA SER A 111 15.31 10.79 -1.06
C SER A 111 15.59 9.91 -2.28
N SER A 112 16.87 9.77 -2.65
CA SER A 112 17.29 8.89 -3.74
C SER A 112 16.92 7.43 -3.47
N GLU A 113 17.02 6.98 -2.23
CA GLU A 113 16.66 5.62 -1.80
C GLU A 113 15.16 5.37 -1.94
N GLU A 114 14.33 6.33 -1.51
CA GLU A 114 12.88 6.25 -1.64
C GLU A 114 12.44 6.22 -3.12
N GLN A 115 13.04 7.07 -3.96
CA GLN A 115 12.77 7.05 -5.40
C GLN A 115 13.17 5.71 -6.04
N ASN A 116 14.31 5.14 -5.64
CA ASN A 116 14.75 3.84 -6.13
C ASN A 116 13.80 2.73 -5.69
N LEU A 117 13.30 2.77 -4.45
CA LEU A 117 12.30 1.80 -3.98
C LEU A 117 11.00 1.90 -4.77
N LEU A 118 10.50 3.10 -5.05
CA LEU A 118 9.31 3.30 -5.90
C LEU A 118 9.52 2.73 -7.31
N LYS A 119 10.71 2.90 -7.91
CA LYS A 119 11.05 2.29 -9.22
C LYS A 119 11.05 0.75 -9.16
N ILE A 120 11.49 0.15 -8.04
CA ILE A 120 11.40 -1.29 -7.83
C ILE A 120 9.94 -1.72 -7.82
N PHE A 121 9.07 -1.03 -7.08
CA PHE A 121 7.65 -1.33 -7.03
C PHE A 121 6.94 -1.15 -8.39
N GLU A 122 7.29 -0.11 -9.16
CA GLU A 122 6.77 0.09 -10.52
C GLU A 122 7.04 -1.09 -11.46
N LYS A 123 8.15 -1.79 -11.27
CA LYS A 123 8.50 -2.99 -12.02
C LYS A 123 7.87 -4.24 -11.41
N CYS A 124 7.84 -4.33 -10.08
CA CYS A 124 7.31 -5.49 -9.36
C CYS A 124 5.80 -5.66 -9.60
N ILE A 125 5.01 -4.60 -9.40
CA ILE A 125 3.55 -4.66 -9.39
C ILE A 125 2.96 -5.19 -10.71
N PRO A 126 3.30 -4.67 -11.90
CA PRO A 126 2.71 -5.13 -13.14
C PRO A 126 3.35 -6.42 -13.68
N SER A 127 4.56 -6.78 -13.26
CA SER A 127 5.37 -7.81 -13.87
C SER A 127 5.76 -8.92 -12.88
N TRP A 128 7.04 -9.04 -12.56
CA TRP A 128 7.64 -10.17 -11.87
C TRP A 128 7.10 -10.42 -10.44
N GLY A 129 6.46 -9.46 -9.80
CA GLY A 129 5.77 -9.66 -8.53
C GLY A 129 4.51 -10.52 -8.67
N ARG A 130 3.87 -10.51 -9.84
CA ARG A 130 2.60 -11.19 -10.13
C ARG A 130 2.76 -12.42 -10.99
N TYR A 131 3.73 -12.42 -11.90
CA TYR A 131 3.93 -13.47 -12.89
C TYR A 131 5.36 -14.02 -12.81
N PRO A 132 5.59 -15.30 -13.17
CA PRO A 132 6.94 -15.86 -13.17
C PRO A 132 7.85 -15.24 -14.24
N ILE A 133 7.27 -14.67 -15.28
CA ILE A 133 7.96 -13.97 -16.37
C ILE A 133 7.20 -12.69 -16.73
N PRO A 134 7.85 -11.65 -17.27
CA PRO A 134 7.15 -10.50 -17.82
C PRO A 134 6.35 -10.88 -19.07
N ILE A 135 5.39 -10.04 -19.44
CA ILE A 135 4.57 -10.23 -20.64
C ILE A 135 5.39 -9.94 -21.90
N ASP A 136 6.31 -8.98 -21.82
CA ASP A 136 7.19 -8.57 -22.91
C ASP A 136 8.65 -8.87 -22.57
N ILE A 137 9.44 -9.33 -23.54
CA ILE A 137 10.86 -9.62 -23.37
C ILE A 137 11.65 -8.37 -22.98
N GLU A 138 11.25 -7.21 -23.47
CA GLU A 138 11.89 -5.92 -23.14
C GLU A 138 11.69 -5.51 -21.67
N GLU A 139 10.72 -6.12 -20.99
CA GLU A 139 10.46 -5.89 -19.56
C GLU A 139 11.26 -6.81 -18.65
N ILE A 140 12.09 -7.71 -19.20
CA ILE A 140 12.95 -8.58 -18.40
C ILE A 140 13.89 -7.70 -17.58
N SER A 141 13.80 -7.81 -16.28
CA SER A 141 14.68 -7.11 -15.34
C SER A 141 15.08 -8.04 -14.22
N ALA A 142 16.26 -7.80 -13.64
CA ALA A 142 16.70 -8.55 -12.47
C ALA A 142 15.69 -8.42 -11.34
N GLU A 143 15.29 -9.54 -10.76
CA GLU A 143 14.48 -9.57 -9.55
C GLU A 143 15.31 -9.05 -8.38
N VAL A 144 14.66 -8.28 -7.51
CA VAL A 144 15.27 -7.72 -6.31
C VAL A 144 14.85 -8.54 -5.11
N ASN A 145 15.80 -8.90 -4.26
CA ASN A 145 15.48 -9.52 -2.99
C ASN A 145 15.09 -8.46 -1.95
N ALA A 146 14.06 -8.73 -1.17
CA ALA A 146 13.71 -7.93 -0.01
C ALA A 146 14.86 -8.03 1.02
N THR A 147 15.38 -6.88 1.43
CA THR A 147 16.46 -6.77 2.42
C THR A 147 16.01 -5.90 3.57
N THR A 148 16.70 -5.99 4.71
CA THR A 148 16.45 -5.09 5.85
C THR A 148 16.52 -3.61 5.45
N LYS A 149 17.43 -3.23 4.55
CA LYS A 149 17.52 -1.86 4.04
C LYS A 149 16.26 -1.46 3.29
N ILE A 150 15.75 -2.34 2.41
CA ILE A 150 14.49 -2.11 1.67
C ILE A 150 13.32 -1.98 2.63
N LYS A 151 13.24 -2.85 3.64
CA LYS A 151 12.21 -2.80 4.68
C LYS A 151 12.23 -1.46 5.42
N VAL A 152 13.39 -1.02 5.90
CA VAL A 152 13.51 0.27 6.60
C VAL A 152 13.11 1.44 5.70
N THR A 153 13.51 1.43 4.43
CA THR A 153 13.11 2.47 3.47
C THR A 153 11.59 2.45 3.22
N PHE A 154 11.00 1.25 3.14
CA PHE A 154 9.55 1.09 3.01
C PHE A 154 8.81 1.69 4.20
N GLU A 155 9.22 1.36 5.44
CA GLU A 155 8.58 1.89 6.66
C GLU A 155 8.66 3.43 6.71
N THR A 156 9.83 3.99 6.41
CA THR A 156 10.01 5.44 6.34
C THR A 156 9.06 6.09 5.32
N LEU A 157 8.92 5.45 4.15
CA LEU A 157 8.07 5.95 3.08
C LEU A 157 6.57 5.79 3.42
N PHE A 158 6.20 4.66 4.04
CA PHE A 158 4.85 4.41 4.51
C PHE A 158 4.41 5.47 5.52
N ASP A 159 5.19 5.68 6.56
CA ASP A 159 4.90 6.67 7.60
C ASP A 159 4.82 8.09 7.02
N LYS A 160 5.71 8.43 6.08
CA LYS A 160 5.72 9.74 5.41
C LYS A 160 4.39 10.06 4.72
N PHE A 161 3.83 9.12 3.97
CA PHE A 161 2.55 9.30 3.29
C PHE A 161 1.37 9.22 4.25
N ASN A 162 1.40 8.28 5.19
CA ASN A 162 0.32 8.09 6.15
C ASN A 162 0.11 9.31 7.04
N ILE A 163 1.18 9.87 7.60
CA ILE A 163 1.13 11.08 8.46
C ILE A 163 0.46 12.23 7.73
N GLN A 164 0.77 12.45 6.45
CA GLN A 164 0.15 13.54 5.69
C GLN A 164 -1.34 13.33 5.43
N ILE A 165 -1.76 12.08 5.15
CA ILE A 165 -3.19 11.77 5.03
C ILE A 165 -3.89 12.01 6.35
N GLU A 166 -3.33 11.55 7.46
CA GLU A 166 -3.89 11.75 8.80
C GLU A 166 -4.04 13.23 9.15
N GLU A 167 -3.06 14.05 8.82
CA GLU A 167 -3.12 15.51 9.06
C GLU A 167 -4.28 16.16 8.29
N ILE A 168 -4.49 15.77 7.03
CA ILE A 168 -5.63 16.27 6.24
C ILE A 168 -6.95 15.78 6.83
N LEU A 169 -7.04 14.52 7.24
CA LEU A 169 -8.24 13.94 7.82
C LEU A 169 -8.60 14.57 9.18
N LYS A 170 -7.61 14.91 10.00
CA LYS A 170 -7.81 15.63 11.28
C LYS A 170 -8.39 17.04 11.06
N GLN A 171 -8.01 17.71 9.96
CA GLN A 171 -8.56 19.02 9.59
C GLN A 171 -9.97 18.94 8.98
N GLY A 172 -10.39 17.74 8.61
CA GLY A 172 -11.68 17.49 7.96
C GLY A 172 -11.57 17.48 6.44
N TRP A 173 -11.61 16.28 5.86
CA TRP A 173 -11.65 16.11 4.42
C TRP A 173 -13.03 16.41 3.85
N LYS A 174 -13.06 17.14 2.72
CA LYS A 174 -14.29 17.51 2.01
C LYS A 174 -14.26 16.89 0.62
N GLY A 175 -15.01 15.79 0.46
CA GLY A 175 -15.19 15.12 -0.82
C GLY A 175 -16.31 15.70 -1.67
N PRO A 176 -16.45 15.26 -2.92
CA PRO A 176 -17.56 15.61 -3.80
C PRO A 176 -18.92 15.23 -3.21
N HIS A 177 -19.99 15.80 -3.80
CA HIS A 177 -21.39 15.53 -3.42
C HIS A 177 -21.72 15.79 -1.93
N GLY A 178 -21.00 16.73 -1.30
CA GLY A 178 -21.22 17.09 0.12
C GLY A 178 -20.75 16.02 1.11
N CYS A 179 -19.99 15.04 0.67
CA CYS A 179 -19.37 14.06 1.57
C CYS A 179 -18.26 14.72 2.39
N THR A 180 -18.28 14.52 3.70
CA THR A 180 -17.24 15.01 4.62
C THR A 180 -16.76 13.89 5.49
N LEU A 181 -15.48 13.88 5.82
CA LEU A 181 -14.86 12.93 6.72
C LEU A 181 -13.96 13.69 7.68
N VAL A 182 -14.19 13.52 8.96
CA VAL A 182 -13.27 13.92 10.03
C VAL A 182 -12.86 12.64 10.72
N SER A 183 -11.59 12.39 10.79
CA SER A 183 -11.07 11.24 11.51
C SER A 183 -10.36 11.74 12.77
N ASP A 184 -10.96 11.45 13.91
CA ASP A 184 -10.24 11.44 15.18
C ASP A 184 -9.47 10.12 15.29
N LEU A 185 -8.52 9.91 14.37
CA LEU A 185 -7.58 8.80 14.48
C LEU A 185 -6.72 9.04 15.72
N LYS A 186 -7.22 8.62 16.88
CA LYS A 186 -6.36 8.32 17.99
C LYS A 186 -5.49 7.17 17.54
N SER A 187 -4.23 7.46 17.25
CA SER A 187 -3.21 6.46 17.02
C SER A 187 -3.17 5.53 18.26
N GLY A 188 -3.60 4.32 18.05
CA GLY A 188 -3.70 3.29 19.06
C GLY A 188 -5.13 2.79 19.14
N LEU A 189 -5.37 1.59 18.61
CA LEU A 189 -6.49 0.79 19.06
C LEU A 189 -6.44 0.81 20.57
N ASP A 190 -7.45 1.41 21.18
CA ASP A 190 -7.59 1.42 22.63
C ASP A 190 -7.46 -0.04 23.07
N THR A 191 -6.40 -0.34 23.81
CA THR A 191 -6.08 -1.71 24.26
C THR A 191 -7.25 -2.33 24.99
N GLN A 192 -8.17 -1.53 25.54
CA GLN A 192 -9.43 -1.97 26.12
C GLN A 192 -10.40 -2.49 25.07
N VAL A 193 -10.57 -1.82 23.92
CA VAL A 193 -11.45 -2.27 22.83
C VAL A 193 -10.92 -3.55 22.21
N LEU A 194 -9.62 -3.67 22.03
CA LEU A 194 -8.99 -4.90 21.53
C LEU A 194 -9.21 -6.08 22.50
N ASN A 195 -9.07 -5.85 23.80
CA ASN A 195 -9.30 -6.86 24.83
C ASN A 195 -10.79 -7.27 24.90
N GLU A 196 -11.72 -6.36 24.67
CA GLU A 196 -13.15 -6.67 24.60
C GLU A 196 -13.50 -7.51 23.34
N ILE A 197 -12.94 -7.16 22.18
CA ILE A 197 -13.12 -7.94 20.94
C ILE A 197 -12.54 -9.35 21.09
N ILE A 198 -11.36 -9.49 21.70
CA ILE A 198 -10.73 -10.79 21.97
C ILE A 198 -11.58 -11.61 22.95
N LYS A 199 -12.08 -11.00 24.01
CA LYS A 199 -12.98 -11.68 24.96
C LYS A 199 -14.27 -12.18 24.31
N HIS A 200 -14.86 -11.39 23.41
CA HIS A 200 -16.06 -11.81 22.66
C HIS A 200 -15.80 -12.93 21.65
N LYS A 201 -14.61 -12.98 21.04
CA LYS A 201 -14.25 -14.09 20.12
C LYS A 201 -13.94 -15.40 20.85
N THR A 202 -13.36 -15.33 22.05
CA THR A 202 -13.04 -16.53 22.85
C THR A 202 -14.23 -17.09 23.62
N SER A 203 -15.31 -16.34 23.78
CA SER A 203 -16.54 -16.80 24.43
C SER A 203 -17.54 -17.53 23.51
N ARG A 204 -17.30 -17.53 22.20
CA ARG A 204 -18.05 -18.37 21.27
C ARG A 204 -17.36 -19.74 21.16
N LYS A 205 -17.81 -20.70 22.00
CA LYS A 205 -17.49 -22.13 21.79
C LYS A 205 -18.09 -22.54 20.44
N PRO A 206 -17.37 -23.31 19.61
CA PRO A 206 -18.00 -23.97 18.47
C PRO A 206 -18.98 -25.05 19.02
N ASP A 207 -20.21 -25.01 18.54
CA ASP A 207 -21.15 -26.12 18.63
C ASP A 207 -20.71 -27.25 17.69
#